data_7f427f43ef687533b76587f0746a2730
#
_entry.id   7f427f43ef687533b76587f0746a2730
#
_cell.length_a   1.000
_cell.length_b   1.000
_cell.length_c   1.000
_cell.angle_alpha   90.00
_cell.angle_beta   90.00
_cell.angle_gamma   90.00
#
_symmetry.space_group_name_H-M   'P 1'
#
loop_
_entity.id
_entity.type
_entity.pdbx_description
1 polymer ?
#
loop_
_entity_poly.entity_id
_entity_poly.type
_entity_poly.pdbx_seq_one_letter_code
_entity_poly.pdbx_strand_id
1 'polypeptide(L)'
;RYGLGDALDETAWRVWWAWGLVAYVVHLYWGYGVIFAGDVEAVYTGQGTVVASANFALFFLWAASVIAAFARWPAAWLHGLTALLFAVSTLVASILFGRDISPVGGAIILVVWLAAIYLRQPDMSD
;
A
#
# COMPACT_ATOMS: atom_id res chain seq x y z
N ARG A 1 -14.88 -25.16 -14.12
CA ARG A 1 -14.38 -26.00 -13.00
C ARG A 1 -13.50 -25.11 -12.12
N TYR A 2 -14.11 -24.34 -11.24
CA TYR A 2 -13.35 -23.62 -10.21
C TYR A 2 -12.99 -24.62 -9.14
N GLY A 3 -11.71 -24.97 -9.01
CA GLY A 3 -11.21 -25.86 -7.98
C GLY A 3 -11.16 -25.17 -6.62
N LEU A 4 -11.17 -25.95 -5.54
CA LEU A 4 -10.97 -25.46 -4.17
C LEU A 4 -9.70 -24.61 -4.02
N GLY A 5 -8.68 -24.83 -4.85
CA GLY A 5 -7.45 -24.04 -4.89
C GLY A 5 -7.67 -22.59 -5.28
N ASP A 6 -8.48 -22.34 -6.31
CA ASP A 6 -8.75 -20.98 -6.80
C ASP A 6 -9.50 -20.13 -5.76
N ALA A 7 -10.42 -20.76 -5.00
CA ALA A 7 -11.16 -20.09 -3.94
C ALA A 7 -10.28 -19.74 -2.72
N LEU A 8 -9.31 -20.57 -2.40
CA LEU A 8 -8.35 -20.29 -1.33
C LEU A 8 -7.39 -19.17 -1.70
N ASP A 9 -6.90 -19.15 -2.93
CA ASP A 9 -6.05 -18.07 -3.44
C ASP A 9 -6.81 -16.74 -3.49
N GLU A 10 -8.07 -16.75 -3.92
CA GLU A 10 -8.91 -15.55 -3.96
C GLU A 10 -9.22 -14.99 -2.57
N THR A 11 -9.33 -15.83 -1.56
CA THR A 11 -9.52 -15.40 -0.18
C THR A 11 -8.21 -14.92 0.43
N ALA A 12 -7.10 -15.59 0.15
CA ALA A 12 -5.80 -15.27 0.71
C ALA A 12 -5.35 -13.84 0.35
N TRP A 13 -5.47 -13.42 -0.92
CA TRP A 13 -5.05 -12.07 -1.30
C TRP A 13 -5.85 -10.96 -0.58
N ARG A 14 -7.16 -11.17 -0.34
CA ARG A 14 -8.00 -10.21 0.38
C ARG A 14 -7.56 -10.06 1.83
N VAL A 15 -7.24 -11.18 2.47
CA VAL A 15 -6.73 -11.20 3.84
C VAL A 15 -5.38 -10.48 3.91
N TRP A 16 -4.44 -10.77 3.00
CA TRP A 16 -3.16 -10.07 2.95
C TRP A 16 -3.31 -8.58 2.63
N TRP A 17 -4.26 -8.23 1.76
CA TRP A 17 -4.58 -6.84 1.44
C TRP A 17 -5.10 -6.07 2.66
N ALA A 18 -5.96 -6.71 3.46
CA ALA A 18 -6.45 -6.15 4.72
C ALA A 18 -5.35 -6.01 5.77
N TRP A 19 -4.45 -7.00 5.89
CA TRP A 19 -3.29 -6.90 6.78
C TRP A 19 -2.35 -5.77 6.37
N GLY A 20 -2.19 -5.52 5.08
CA GLY A 20 -1.47 -4.35 4.58
C GLY A 20 -2.08 -3.04 5.09
N LEU A 21 -3.42 -2.92 5.04
CA LEU A 21 -4.12 -1.77 5.61
C LEU A 21 -3.89 -1.64 7.13
N VAL A 22 -3.96 -2.74 7.88
CA VAL A 22 -3.68 -2.73 9.34
C VAL A 22 -2.27 -2.21 9.61
N ALA A 23 -1.27 -2.70 8.90
CA ALA A 23 0.11 -2.22 9.03
C ALA A 23 0.22 -0.73 8.68
N TYR A 24 -0.49 -0.28 7.66
CA TYR A 24 -0.54 1.14 7.28
C TYR A 24 -1.21 2.02 8.34
N VAL A 25 -2.30 1.55 8.95
CA VAL A 25 -2.96 2.24 10.07
C VAL A 25 -2.02 2.38 11.27
N VAL A 26 -1.27 1.33 11.60
CA VAL A 26 -0.25 1.38 12.67
C VAL A 26 0.84 2.42 12.33
N HIS A 27 1.28 2.46 11.07
CA HIS A 27 2.23 3.46 10.59
C HIS A 27 1.68 4.90 10.70
N LEU A 28 0.44 5.12 10.28
CA LEU A 28 -0.23 6.42 10.43
C LEU A 28 -0.42 6.81 11.90
N TYR A 29 -0.82 5.87 12.75
CA TYR A 29 -0.95 6.12 14.19
C TYR A 29 0.39 6.56 14.79
N TRP A 30 1.48 5.90 14.43
CA TRP A 30 2.80 6.28 14.91
C TRP A 30 3.21 7.67 14.39
N GLY A 31 3.08 7.91 13.10
CA GLY A 31 3.41 9.20 12.50
C GLY A 31 2.52 10.33 13.01
N TYR A 32 1.20 10.21 12.80
CA TYR A 32 0.23 11.23 13.16
C TYR A 32 0.02 11.35 14.69
N GLY A 33 -0.26 10.22 15.34
CA GLY A 33 -0.64 10.22 16.75
C GLY A 33 0.54 10.43 17.69
N VAL A 34 1.69 9.80 17.43
CA VAL A 34 2.86 9.84 18.34
C VAL A 34 3.81 10.97 17.96
N ILE A 35 4.26 11.04 16.69
CA ILE A 35 5.28 12.03 16.29
C ILE A 35 4.68 13.43 16.23
N PHE A 36 3.50 13.59 15.66
CA PHE A 36 2.82 14.88 15.51
C PHE A 36 1.74 15.14 16.57
N ALA A 37 1.64 14.30 17.60
CA ALA A 37 0.71 14.44 18.72
C ALA A 37 -0.77 14.66 18.33
N GLY A 38 -1.19 14.14 17.16
CA GLY A 38 -2.53 14.32 16.61
C GLY A 38 -2.79 15.69 15.99
N ASP A 39 -1.77 16.49 15.80
CA ASP A 39 -1.88 17.82 15.19
C ASP A 39 -1.75 17.72 13.66
N VAL A 40 -2.88 17.95 12.96
CA VAL A 40 -2.95 17.94 11.49
C VAL A 40 -2.09 19.04 10.88
N GLU A 41 -2.07 20.23 11.47
CA GLU A 41 -1.28 21.35 10.96
C GLU A 41 0.22 21.03 11.04
N ALA A 42 0.66 20.41 12.13
CA ALA A 42 2.04 19.97 12.29
C ALA A 42 2.43 18.90 11.24
N VAL A 43 1.51 17.99 10.89
CA VAL A 43 1.75 17.02 9.81
C VAL A 43 1.96 17.73 8.47
N TYR A 44 1.08 18.66 8.12
CA TYR A 44 1.18 19.39 6.85
C TYR A 44 2.43 20.29 6.79
N THR A 45 2.79 20.90 7.90
CA THR A 45 4.00 21.73 8.02
C THR A 45 5.27 20.87 7.94
N GLY A 46 5.27 19.70 8.61
CA GLY A 46 6.45 18.82 8.69
C GLY A 46 6.69 17.99 7.43
N GLN A 47 5.63 17.51 6.78
CA GLN A 47 5.73 16.63 5.59
C GLN A 47 5.50 17.36 4.27
N GLY A 48 4.92 18.55 4.30
CA GLY A 48 4.46 19.29 3.13
C GLY A 48 3.08 18.82 2.65
N THR A 49 2.36 19.72 2.00
CA THR A 49 0.95 19.55 1.62
C THR A 49 0.74 18.31 0.73
N VAL A 50 1.61 18.09 -0.26
CA VAL A 50 1.45 16.98 -1.21
C VAL A 50 1.58 15.62 -0.51
N VAL A 51 2.62 15.46 0.31
CA VAL A 51 2.90 14.18 0.99
C VAL A 51 1.85 13.88 2.05
N ALA A 52 1.48 14.87 2.87
CA ALA A 52 0.44 14.72 3.89
C ALA A 52 -0.90 14.36 3.26
N SER A 53 -1.32 15.07 2.19
CA SER A 53 -2.57 14.77 1.48
C SER A 53 -2.54 13.40 0.82
N ALA A 54 -1.42 12.99 0.21
CA ALA A 54 -1.28 11.67 -0.39
C ALA A 54 -1.40 10.55 0.65
N ASN A 55 -0.83 10.72 1.84
CA ASN A 55 -0.94 9.75 2.94
C ASN A 55 -2.38 9.60 3.42
N PHE A 56 -3.10 10.69 3.65
CA PHE A 56 -4.51 10.62 4.04
C PHE A 56 -5.38 10.05 2.93
N ALA A 57 -5.17 10.45 1.68
CA ALA A 57 -5.90 9.92 0.53
C ALA A 57 -5.66 8.40 0.38
N LEU A 58 -4.43 7.94 0.54
CA LEU A 58 -4.09 6.52 0.50
C LEU A 58 -4.82 5.72 1.57
N PHE A 59 -4.94 6.25 2.79
CA PHE A 59 -5.71 5.60 3.85
C PHE A 59 -7.16 5.35 3.43
N PHE A 60 -7.86 6.38 2.94
CA PHE A 60 -9.26 6.25 2.52
C PHE A 60 -9.42 5.35 1.30
N LEU A 61 -8.54 5.46 0.32
CA LEU A 61 -8.53 4.60 -0.87
C LEU A 61 -8.31 3.13 -0.50
N TRP A 62 -7.37 2.86 0.41
CA TRP A 62 -7.09 1.49 0.83
C TRP A 62 -8.25 0.91 1.65
N ALA A 63 -8.82 1.67 2.56
CA ALA A 63 -10.02 1.25 3.30
C ALA A 63 -11.18 0.93 2.35
N ALA A 64 -11.48 1.80 1.39
CA ALA A 64 -12.49 1.55 0.37
C ALA A 64 -12.16 0.31 -0.49
N SER A 65 -10.88 0.13 -0.85
CA SER A 65 -10.39 -1.02 -1.62
C SER A 65 -10.57 -2.34 -0.85
N VAL A 66 -10.29 -2.36 0.46
CA VAL A 66 -10.52 -3.53 1.32
C VAL A 66 -12.01 -3.84 1.41
N ILE A 67 -12.85 -2.84 1.65
CA ILE A 67 -14.32 -3.01 1.67
C ILE A 67 -14.82 -3.60 0.35
N ALA A 68 -14.40 -3.04 -0.79
CA ALA A 68 -14.77 -3.54 -2.11
C ALA A 68 -14.32 -4.99 -2.34
N ALA A 69 -13.11 -5.35 -1.89
CA ALA A 69 -12.57 -6.70 -1.99
C ALA A 69 -13.40 -7.73 -1.22
N PHE A 70 -13.80 -7.42 0.01
CA PHE A 70 -14.63 -8.31 0.83
C PHE A 70 -16.10 -8.33 0.38
N ALA A 71 -16.62 -7.20 -0.10
CA ALA A 71 -17.95 -7.13 -0.72
C ALA A 71 -18.01 -7.79 -2.12
N ARG A 72 -16.87 -8.23 -2.66
CA ARG A 72 -16.75 -8.83 -4.00
C ARG A 72 -17.22 -7.90 -5.13
N TRP A 73 -17.04 -6.60 -4.95
CA TRP A 73 -17.35 -5.62 -5.99
C TRP A 73 -16.29 -5.65 -7.09
N PRO A 74 -16.68 -5.47 -8.36
CA PRO A 74 -15.75 -5.43 -9.48
C PRO A 74 -14.99 -4.09 -9.51
N ALA A 75 -14.02 -3.94 -8.62
CA ALA A 75 -13.28 -2.69 -8.38
C ALA A 75 -11.76 -2.84 -8.63
N ALA A 76 -11.37 -3.60 -9.66
CA ALA A 76 -9.95 -3.83 -9.97
C ALA A 76 -9.16 -2.52 -10.16
N TRP A 77 -9.79 -1.49 -10.73
CA TRP A 77 -9.18 -0.17 -10.86
C TRP A 77 -8.84 0.47 -9.49
N LEU A 78 -9.71 0.29 -8.49
CA LEU A 78 -9.51 0.83 -7.15
C LEU A 78 -8.34 0.12 -6.45
N HIS A 79 -8.26 -1.21 -6.59
CA HIS A 79 -7.13 -1.98 -6.07
C HIS A 79 -5.82 -1.58 -6.74
N GLY A 80 -5.82 -1.42 -8.07
CA GLY A 80 -4.66 -0.97 -8.84
C GLY A 80 -4.21 0.44 -8.47
N LEU A 81 -5.15 1.39 -8.36
CA LEU A 81 -4.86 2.76 -7.96
C LEU A 81 -4.27 2.83 -6.53
N THR A 82 -4.85 2.07 -5.60
CA THR A 82 -4.35 2.00 -4.22
C THR A 82 -2.93 1.44 -4.18
N ALA A 83 -2.68 0.34 -4.89
CA ALA A 83 -1.35 -0.27 -4.96
C ALA A 83 -0.32 0.68 -5.58
N LEU A 84 -0.68 1.37 -6.67
CA LEU A 84 0.18 2.35 -7.32
C LEU A 84 0.50 3.52 -6.38
N LEU A 85 -0.51 4.09 -5.75
CA LEU A 85 -0.31 5.22 -4.83
C LEU A 85 0.55 4.81 -3.63
N PHE A 86 0.33 3.60 -3.08
CA PHE A 86 1.17 3.06 -2.02
C PHE A 86 2.63 2.90 -2.47
N ALA A 87 2.87 2.31 -3.65
CA ALA A 87 4.20 2.11 -4.18
C ALA A 87 4.93 3.45 -4.40
N VAL A 88 4.25 4.43 -5.03
CA VAL A 88 4.81 5.77 -5.27
C VAL A 88 5.09 6.48 -3.95
N SER A 89 4.14 6.47 -3.00
CA SER A 89 4.32 7.13 -1.68
C SER A 89 5.47 6.50 -0.91
N THR A 90 5.59 5.17 -0.92
CA THR A 90 6.69 4.46 -0.25
C THR A 90 8.03 4.79 -0.87
N LEU A 91 8.11 4.82 -2.21
CA LEU A 91 9.32 5.15 -2.94
C LEU A 91 9.76 6.60 -2.65
N VAL A 92 8.82 7.56 -2.76
CA VAL A 92 9.08 8.97 -2.47
C VAL A 92 9.52 9.16 -1.02
N ALA A 93 8.81 8.54 -0.07
CA ALA A 93 9.18 8.63 1.34
C ALA A 93 10.57 8.04 1.62
N SER A 94 10.91 6.91 1.01
CA SER A 94 12.21 6.26 1.20
C SER A 94 13.37 7.04 0.60
N ILE A 95 13.17 7.68 -0.57
CA ILE A 95 14.23 8.40 -1.29
C ILE A 95 14.39 9.83 -0.76
N LEU A 96 13.29 10.57 -0.59
CA LEU A 96 13.33 12.00 -0.27
C LEU A 96 13.43 12.26 1.25
N PHE A 97 12.81 11.41 2.06
CA PHE A 97 12.75 11.60 3.51
C PHE A 97 13.51 10.52 4.28
N GLY A 98 14.04 9.52 3.58
CA GLY A 98 14.82 8.45 4.17
C GLY A 98 16.12 8.98 4.78
N ARG A 99 16.38 8.60 6.05
CA ARG A 99 17.66 8.78 6.70
C ARG A 99 18.35 7.43 6.86
N ASP A 100 19.65 7.43 6.77
CA ASP A 100 20.50 6.25 7.01
C ASP A 100 20.13 5.04 6.14
N ILE A 101 19.54 4.00 6.74
CA ILE A 101 19.23 2.73 6.09
C ILE A 101 17.90 2.74 5.30
N SER A 102 17.07 3.75 5.47
CA SER A 102 15.73 3.80 4.85
C SER A 102 15.74 3.75 3.31
N PRO A 103 16.67 4.43 2.59
CA PRO A 103 16.76 4.32 1.14
C PRO A 103 17.10 2.90 0.67
N VAL A 104 17.92 2.17 1.42
CA VAL A 104 18.27 0.77 1.13
C VAL A 104 17.04 -0.12 1.30
N GLY A 105 16.27 0.07 2.39
CA GLY A 105 15.01 -0.63 2.61
C GLY A 105 14.00 -0.40 1.51
N GLY A 106 13.82 0.85 1.07
CA GLY A 106 12.95 1.21 -0.05
C GLY A 106 13.38 0.56 -1.37
N ALA A 107 14.67 0.54 -1.66
CA ALA A 107 15.20 -0.13 -2.84
C ALA A 107 14.98 -1.65 -2.82
N ILE A 108 15.16 -2.30 -1.67
CA ILE A 108 14.90 -3.73 -1.51
C ILE A 108 13.41 -4.03 -1.75
N ILE A 109 12.50 -3.26 -1.17
CA ILE A 109 11.05 -3.43 -1.37
C ILE A 109 10.70 -3.29 -2.85
N LEU A 110 11.25 -2.29 -3.53
CA LEU A 110 11.02 -2.08 -4.96
C LEU A 110 11.51 -3.27 -5.79
N VAL A 111 12.71 -3.78 -5.53
CA VAL A 111 13.28 -4.94 -6.24
C VAL A 111 12.43 -6.18 -6.02
N VAL A 112 12.01 -6.46 -4.78
CA VAL A 112 11.13 -7.59 -4.45
C VAL A 112 9.80 -7.47 -5.18
N TRP A 113 9.23 -6.26 -5.24
CA TRP A 113 7.96 -6.01 -5.90
C TRP A 113 8.04 -6.19 -7.42
N LEU A 114 9.09 -5.66 -8.05
CA LEU A 114 9.34 -5.85 -9.48
C LEU A 114 9.61 -7.33 -9.82
N ALA A 115 10.37 -8.03 -8.99
CA ALA A 115 10.59 -9.47 -9.15
C ALA A 115 9.28 -10.26 -9.03
N ALA A 116 8.42 -9.94 -8.07
CA ALA A 116 7.12 -10.58 -7.91
C ALA A 116 6.20 -10.36 -9.13
N ILE A 117 6.21 -9.15 -9.71
CA ILE A 117 5.47 -8.86 -10.94
C ILE A 117 6.04 -9.65 -12.12
N TYR A 118 7.37 -9.68 -12.27
CA TYR A 118 8.03 -10.40 -13.35
C TYR A 118 7.78 -11.92 -13.30
N LEU A 119 7.87 -12.52 -12.11
CA LEU A 119 7.65 -13.95 -11.90
C LEU A 119 6.17 -14.37 -12.02
N ARG A 120 5.25 -13.40 -12.00
CA ARG A 120 3.80 -13.64 -12.14
C ARG A 120 3.31 -13.53 -13.59
N GLN A 121 4.19 -13.27 -14.56
CA GLN A 121 3.79 -13.28 -15.96
C GLN A 121 3.38 -14.71 -16.36
N PRO A 122 2.15 -14.93 -16.85
CA PRO A 122 1.76 -16.23 -17.35
C PRO A 122 2.69 -16.60 -18.53
N ASP A 123 3.10 -17.85 -18.55
CA ASP A 123 3.87 -18.41 -19.67
C ASP A 123 3.13 -18.11 -20.98
N MET A 124 3.64 -17.16 -21.77
CA MET A 124 3.10 -16.82 -23.11
C MET A 124 3.63 -17.79 -24.17
N SER A 125 3.80 -19.06 -23.82
CA SER A 125 4.31 -20.12 -24.71
C SER A 125 3.21 -21.09 -25.17
N ASP A 126 2.01 -20.55 -25.55
CA ASP A 126 1.02 -21.31 -26.33
C ASP A 126 0.71 -20.61 -27.65
#